data_7d239f563e5d4cff9ac2a1ff53e6bbfb
#
_entry.id   7d239f563e5d4cff9ac2a1ff53e6bbfb
#
_cell.length_a   1.000
_cell.length_b   1.000
_cell.length_c   1.000
_cell.angle_alpha   90.00
_cell.angle_beta   90.00
_cell.angle_gamma   90.00
#
_symmetry.space_group_name_H-M   'P 1'
#
loop_
_entity.id
_entity.type
_entity.pdbx_description
1 polymer ?
#
loop_
_entity_poly.entity_id
_entity_poly.type
_entity_poly.pdbx_seq_one_letter_code
_entity_poly.pdbx_strand_id
1 'polypeptide(L)'
;EKNVAYDVNDADVQVILLVEDSRRFYSAYLPLLYTQLVKQTVRLMGEGGNLDEKLLRLRARAKILLATDMQSARSIIDRYHNNIIGVFTDGKFPNLGSSRDTAGLELVKFIQSRHSNTPILFQSKNLELKEEAESLGVRFLHKEDTALYKRIAEFVVDKMGFGDFIFRSKEGEEVARASTLTEFIGCLRVAPIESVTYHASRNHFSHWLRTRTEFSLAAQMRP
;
A
#
# COMPACT_ATOMS: atom_id res chain seq x y z
N GLU A 1 -18.53 7.38 -7.31
CA GLU A 1 -18.55 7.03 -5.86
C GLU A 1 -19.38 5.78 -5.57
N LYS A 2 -20.59 5.59 -6.16
CA LYS A 2 -21.44 4.40 -5.92
C LYS A 2 -20.72 3.08 -6.22
N ASN A 3 -20.01 3.02 -7.34
CA ASN A 3 -19.28 1.82 -7.75
C ASN A 3 -18.09 1.51 -6.81
N VAL A 4 -17.41 2.54 -6.28
CA VAL A 4 -16.29 2.33 -5.34
C VAL A 4 -16.79 1.71 -4.04
N ALA A 5 -17.91 2.19 -3.50
CA ALA A 5 -18.48 1.66 -2.26
C ALA A 5 -18.86 0.18 -2.43
N TYR A 6 -19.51 -0.19 -3.53
CA TYR A 6 -19.83 -1.59 -3.84
C TYR A 6 -18.56 -2.43 -4.01
N ASP A 7 -17.63 -1.99 -4.85
CA ASP A 7 -16.41 -2.74 -5.13
C ASP A 7 -15.59 -2.99 -3.86
N VAL A 8 -15.51 -2.00 -2.96
CA VAL A 8 -14.71 -2.12 -1.73
C VAL A 8 -15.45 -2.90 -0.64
N ASN A 9 -16.72 -2.59 -0.38
CA ASN A 9 -17.44 -3.18 0.76
C ASN A 9 -18.01 -4.57 0.47
N ASP A 10 -18.45 -4.81 -0.77
CA ASP A 10 -19.13 -6.07 -1.14
C ASP A 10 -18.19 -7.03 -1.88
N ALA A 11 -17.21 -6.51 -2.64
CA ALA A 11 -16.27 -7.33 -3.40
C ALA A 11 -14.83 -7.32 -2.82
N ASP A 12 -14.62 -6.74 -1.63
CA ASP A 12 -13.34 -6.65 -0.88
C ASP A 12 -12.17 -6.08 -1.72
N VAL A 13 -12.49 -5.22 -2.71
CA VAL A 13 -11.49 -4.61 -3.58
C VAL A 13 -10.60 -3.66 -2.76
N GLN A 14 -9.32 -3.75 -2.97
CA GLN A 14 -8.33 -2.98 -2.22
C GLN A 14 -8.24 -1.53 -2.69
N VAL A 15 -7.76 -0.66 -1.82
CA VAL A 15 -7.66 0.80 -2.03
C VAL A 15 -6.23 1.26 -1.84
N ILE A 16 -5.76 2.10 -2.76
CA ILE A 16 -4.59 2.96 -2.60
C ILE A 16 -5.09 4.38 -2.37
N LEU A 17 -4.72 4.99 -1.26
CA LEU A 17 -5.05 6.38 -0.97
C LEU A 17 -3.93 7.30 -1.43
N LEU A 18 -4.24 8.26 -2.28
CA LEU A 18 -3.35 9.36 -2.67
C LEU A 18 -3.87 10.66 -2.09
N VAL A 19 -3.09 11.29 -1.21
CA VAL A 19 -3.40 12.60 -0.61
C VAL A 19 -2.45 13.65 -1.17
N GLU A 20 -2.97 14.49 -2.07
CA GLU A 20 -2.19 15.47 -2.81
C GLU A 20 -3.11 16.57 -3.34
N ASP A 21 -2.90 17.83 -2.99
CA ASP A 21 -3.71 18.95 -3.47
C ASP A 21 -3.17 19.60 -4.75
N SER A 22 -1.91 19.37 -5.07
CA SER A 22 -1.27 19.92 -6.25
C SER A 22 -1.61 19.14 -7.52
N ARG A 23 -2.29 19.80 -8.47
CA ARG A 23 -2.59 19.23 -9.79
C ARG A 23 -1.35 18.67 -10.50
N ARG A 24 -0.23 19.39 -10.40
CA ARG A 24 1.03 18.99 -11.01
C ARG A 24 1.47 17.59 -10.55
N PHE A 25 1.40 17.34 -9.24
CA PHE A 25 1.89 16.10 -8.66
C PHE A 25 0.88 14.96 -8.85
N TYR A 26 -0.40 15.13 -8.50
CA TYR A 26 -1.33 14.02 -8.68
C TYR A 26 -1.54 13.63 -10.14
N SER A 27 -1.47 14.59 -11.10
CA SER A 27 -1.53 14.27 -12.53
C SER A 27 -0.36 13.44 -13.02
N ALA A 28 0.81 13.52 -12.34
CA ALA A 28 1.97 12.69 -12.64
C ALA A 28 1.91 11.33 -11.92
N TYR A 29 1.44 11.33 -10.67
CA TYR A 29 1.40 10.10 -9.85
C TYR A 29 0.30 9.13 -10.27
N LEU A 30 -0.88 9.63 -10.63
CA LEU A 30 -2.00 8.76 -11.03
C LEU A 30 -1.64 7.83 -12.19
N PRO A 31 -1.09 8.29 -13.35
CA PRO A 31 -0.69 7.40 -14.43
C PRO A 31 0.38 6.39 -14.01
N LEU A 32 1.33 6.81 -13.15
CA LEU A 32 2.37 5.93 -12.63
C LEU A 32 1.76 4.81 -11.79
N LEU A 33 0.90 5.15 -10.83
CA LEU A 33 0.23 4.17 -9.96
C LEU A 33 -0.67 3.24 -10.79
N TYR A 34 -1.44 3.76 -11.74
CA TYR A 34 -2.23 2.92 -12.65
C TYR A 34 -1.37 1.97 -13.46
N THR A 35 -0.20 2.41 -13.92
CA THR A 35 0.75 1.55 -14.63
C THR A 35 1.21 0.38 -13.75
N GLN A 36 1.50 0.62 -12.47
CA GLN A 36 1.87 -0.45 -11.53
C GLN A 36 0.70 -1.41 -11.27
N LEU A 37 -0.52 -0.89 -11.11
CA LEU A 37 -1.73 -1.71 -10.96
C LEU A 37 -1.96 -2.61 -12.17
N VAL A 38 -1.82 -2.06 -13.38
CA VAL A 38 -1.97 -2.84 -14.62
C VAL A 38 -0.90 -3.93 -14.72
N LYS A 39 0.37 -3.61 -14.46
CA LYS A 39 1.46 -4.60 -14.43
C LYS A 39 1.18 -5.73 -13.45
N GLN A 40 0.73 -5.40 -12.24
CA GLN A 40 0.35 -6.42 -11.24
C GLN A 40 -0.82 -7.27 -11.72
N THR A 41 -1.86 -6.66 -12.27
CA THR A 41 -3.03 -7.39 -12.80
C THR A 41 -2.62 -8.37 -13.89
N VAL A 42 -1.80 -7.93 -14.86
CA VAL A 42 -1.29 -8.80 -15.94
C VAL A 42 -0.47 -9.96 -15.39
N ARG A 43 0.39 -9.71 -14.41
CA ARG A 43 1.15 -10.77 -13.71
C ARG A 43 0.21 -11.80 -13.09
N LEU A 44 -0.77 -11.37 -12.31
CA LEU A 44 -1.73 -12.25 -11.64
C LEU A 44 -2.61 -13.03 -12.62
N MET A 45 -2.98 -12.43 -13.76
CA MET A 45 -3.70 -13.14 -14.83
C MET A 45 -2.87 -14.29 -15.41
N GLY A 46 -1.55 -14.13 -15.47
CA GLY A 46 -0.62 -15.21 -15.88
C GLY A 46 -0.60 -16.39 -14.92
N GLU A 47 -0.89 -16.17 -13.64
CA GLU A 47 -0.94 -17.21 -12.60
C GLU A 47 -2.31 -17.91 -12.53
N GLY A 48 -3.37 -17.35 -13.13
CA GLY A 48 -4.72 -17.92 -13.12
C GLY A 48 -4.86 -19.16 -14.03
N GLY A 49 -5.43 -20.24 -13.49
CA GLY A 49 -5.59 -21.52 -14.19
C GLY A 49 -6.68 -21.51 -15.26
N ASN A 50 -7.75 -20.73 -15.08
CA ASN A 50 -8.90 -20.66 -16.00
C ASN A 50 -9.33 -19.22 -16.30
N LEU A 51 -10.27 -19.06 -17.25
CA LEU A 51 -10.74 -17.75 -17.68
C LEU A 51 -11.49 -17.00 -16.56
N ASP A 52 -12.28 -17.71 -15.76
CA ASP A 52 -13.09 -17.10 -14.69
C ASP A 52 -12.21 -16.51 -13.60
N GLU A 53 -11.15 -17.21 -13.21
CA GLU A 53 -10.15 -16.67 -12.29
C GLU A 53 -9.45 -15.43 -12.84
N LYS A 54 -9.09 -15.44 -14.13
CA LYS A 54 -8.47 -14.28 -14.78
C LYS A 54 -9.39 -13.07 -14.78
N LEU A 55 -10.67 -13.28 -15.08
CA LEU A 55 -11.68 -12.21 -15.06
C LEU A 55 -11.94 -11.69 -13.63
N LEU A 56 -11.95 -12.56 -12.62
CA LEU A 56 -12.05 -12.18 -11.20
C LEU A 56 -10.88 -11.28 -10.81
N ARG A 57 -9.65 -11.67 -11.11
CA ARG A 57 -8.44 -10.91 -10.81
C ARG A 57 -8.42 -9.55 -11.52
N LEU A 58 -8.96 -9.48 -12.75
CA LEU A 58 -9.11 -8.22 -13.48
C LEU A 58 -10.10 -7.27 -12.79
N ARG A 59 -11.22 -7.79 -12.28
CA ARG A 59 -12.27 -7.02 -11.59
C ARG A 59 -11.82 -6.60 -10.18
N ALA A 60 -11.06 -7.44 -9.48
CA ALA A 60 -10.55 -7.20 -8.14
C ALA A 60 -9.34 -6.25 -8.08
N ARG A 61 -8.99 -5.60 -9.20
CA ARG A 61 -7.91 -4.61 -9.24
C ARG A 61 -8.15 -3.48 -8.27
N ALA A 62 -7.13 -3.16 -7.46
CA ALA A 62 -7.19 -2.08 -6.48
C ALA A 62 -7.62 -0.74 -7.09
N LYS A 63 -8.35 0.05 -6.32
CA LYS A 63 -8.80 1.40 -6.70
C LYS A 63 -7.82 2.44 -6.16
N ILE A 64 -7.57 3.49 -6.92
CA ILE A 64 -6.84 4.65 -6.43
C ILE A 64 -7.87 5.73 -6.07
N LEU A 65 -7.89 6.14 -4.80
CA LEU A 65 -8.74 7.23 -4.31
C LEU A 65 -7.87 8.45 -4.05
N LEU A 66 -8.25 9.56 -4.65
CA LEU A 66 -7.58 10.85 -4.47
C LEU A 66 -8.32 11.67 -3.43
N ALA A 67 -7.58 12.18 -2.44
CA ALA A 67 -8.01 13.21 -1.52
C ALA A 67 -7.14 14.46 -1.69
N THR A 68 -7.74 15.63 -1.64
CA THR A 68 -7.04 16.91 -1.81
C THR A 68 -6.98 17.73 -0.52
N ASP A 69 -7.55 17.22 0.56
CA ASP A 69 -7.61 17.84 1.88
C ASP A 69 -7.72 16.78 2.99
N MET A 70 -7.52 17.22 4.26
CA MET A 70 -7.55 16.36 5.44
C MET A 70 -8.93 15.71 5.65
N GLN A 71 -10.00 16.43 5.41
CA GLN A 71 -11.36 15.94 5.69
C GLN A 71 -11.72 14.79 4.74
N SER A 72 -11.45 14.96 3.44
CA SER A 72 -11.66 13.91 2.44
C SER A 72 -10.76 12.70 2.69
N ALA A 73 -9.49 12.92 3.07
CA ALA A 73 -8.57 11.83 3.42
C ALA A 73 -9.07 11.01 4.61
N ARG A 74 -9.47 11.67 5.71
CA ARG A 74 -10.05 11.00 6.88
C ARG A 74 -11.33 10.25 6.56
N SER A 75 -12.23 10.85 5.78
CA SER A 75 -13.49 10.19 5.37
C SER A 75 -13.23 8.90 4.58
N ILE A 76 -12.23 8.88 3.69
CA ILE A 76 -11.83 7.69 2.95
C ILE A 76 -11.24 6.64 3.90
N ILE A 77 -10.38 7.05 4.82
CA ILE A 77 -9.75 6.15 5.81
C ILE A 77 -10.83 5.54 6.72
N ASP A 78 -11.71 6.35 7.29
CA ASP A 78 -12.77 5.86 8.19
C ASP A 78 -13.72 4.88 7.48
N ARG A 79 -13.99 5.10 6.19
CA ARG A 79 -14.89 4.25 5.40
C ARG A 79 -14.25 2.96 4.91
N TYR A 80 -12.96 2.99 4.52
CA TYR A 80 -12.30 1.89 3.80
C TYR A 80 -11.04 1.36 4.50
N HIS A 81 -10.89 1.63 5.78
CA HIS A 81 -9.68 1.30 6.55
C HIS A 81 -9.19 -0.14 6.40
N ASN A 82 -10.11 -1.11 6.32
CA ASN A 82 -9.77 -2.53 6.17
C ASN A 82 -9.21 -2.88 4.79
N ASN A 83 -9.46 -2.05 3.78
CA ASN A 83 -9.12 -2.30 2.39
C ASN A 83 -7.94 -1.43 1.92
N ILE A 84 -7.45 -0.48 2.73
CA ILE A 84 -6.31 0.36 2.36
C ILE A 84 -5.02 -0.46 2.42
N ILE A 85 -4.38 -0.65 1.25
CA ILE A 85 -3.11 -1.37 1.11
C ILE A 85 -1.89 -0.46 1.06
N GLY A 86 -2.08 0.84 0.95
CA GLY A 86 -1.01 1.81 1.00
C GLY A 86 -1.50 3.23 0.85
N VAL A 87 -0.72 4.15 1.39
CA VAL A 87 -1.02 5.58 1.37
C VAL A 87 0.17 6.36 0.82
N PHE A 88 -0.13 7.27 -0.09
CA PHE A 88 0.79 8.30 -0.57
C PHE A 88 0.28 9.62 -0.03
N THR A 89 1.06 10.31 0.78
CA THR A 89 0.65 11.60 1.33
C THR A 89 1.67 12.68 1.06
N ASP A 90 1.19 13.85 0.64
CA ASP A 90 1.98 15.07 0.72
C ASP A 90 2.21 15.47 2.18
N GLY A 91 3.29 16.19 2.45
CA GLY A 91 3.53 16.82 3.73
C GLY A 91 2.61 18.01 4.00
N LYS A 92 2.13 18.67 2.94
CA LYS A 92 1.40 19.95 3.03
C LYS A 92 0.16 19.98 2.14
N PHE A 93 -1.01 19.98 2.74
CA PHE A 93 -2.30 20.12 2.06
C PHE A 93 -3.33 20.80 2.97
N PRO A 94 -4.52 21.25 2.45
CA PRO A 94 -5.54 21.91 3.24
C PRO A 94 -5.99 21.07 4.45
N ASN A 95 -5.96 21.72 5.64
CA ASN A 95 -6.40 21.12 6.90
C ASN A 95 -7.21 22.18 7.68
N LEU A 96 -8.53 22.01 7.73
CA LEU A 96 -9.42 22.93 8.45
C LEU A 96 -9.16 22.86 9.96
N GLY A 97 -8.82 23.99 10.56
CA GLY A 97 -8.59 24.12 12.00
C GLY A 97 -7.17 23.78 12.47
N SER A 98 -6.25 23.46 11.56
CA SER A 98 -4.84 23.19 11.87
C SER A 98 -3.90 23.70 10.78
N SER A 99 -2.59 23.59 11.02
CA SER A 99 -1.57 24.02 10.06
C SER A 99 -1.56 23.14 8.81
N ARG A 100 -1.46 23.78 7.64
CA ARG A 100 -1.23 23.05 6.38
C ARG A 100 0.15 22.38 6.35
N ASP A 101 1.14 22.98 7.01
CA ASP A 101 2.53 22.56 6.94
C ASP A 101 2.81 21.25 7.68
N THR A 102 1.94 20.87 8.62
CA THR A 102 2.00 19.63 9.41
C THR A 102 0.92 18.63 9.04
N ALA A 103 0.06 18.96 8.08
CA ALA A 103 -1.11 18.14 7.74
C ALA A 103 -0.74 16.69 7.39
N GLY A 104 0.35 16.48 6.64
CA GLY A 104 0.81 15.15 6.29
C GLY A 104 1.24 14.33 7.51
N LEU A 105 1.95 14.91 8.46
CA LEU A 105 2.36 14.24 9.71
C LEU A 105 1.16 13.91 10.61
N GLU A 106 0.20 14.83 10.70
CA GLU A 106 -1.05 14.58 11.43
C GLU A 106 -1.84 13.43 10.81
N LEU A 107 -1.88 13.36 9.48
CA LEU A 107 -2.52 12.26 8.76
C LEU A 107 -1.80 10.92 9.01
N VAL A 108 -0.47 10.90 9.01
CA VAL A 108 0.32 9.70 9.34
C VAL A 108 -0.03 9.21 10.74
N LYS A 109 -0.01 10.08 11.75
CA LYS A 109 -0.39 9.75 13.13
C LYS A 109 -1.83 9.23 13.22
N PHE A 110 -2.75 9.83 12.47
CA PHE A 110 -4.15 9.39 12.39
C PHE A 110 -4.29 7.99 11.80
N ILE A 111 -3.57 7.67 10.71
CA ILE A 111 -3.59 6.34 10.10
C ILE A 111 -3.01 5.31 11.07
N GLN A 112 -1.86 5.59 11.67
CA GLN A 112 -1.17 4.66 12.58
C GLN A 112 -1.97 4.35 13.84
N SER A 113 -2.75 5.31 14.35
CA SER A 113 -3.63 5.08 15.50
C SER A 113 -4.75 4.07 15.22
N ARG A 114 -5.06 3.80 13.94
CA ARG A 114 -6.08 2.84 13.50
C ARG A 114 -5.48 1.58 12.89
N HIS A 115 -4.40 1.73 12.13
CA HIS A 115 -3.77 0.67 11.34
C HIS A 115 -2.27 0.87 11.31
N SER A 116 -1.57 0.36 12.34
CA SER A 116 -0.12 0.54 12.54
C SER A 116 0.74 -0.01 11.38
N ASN A 117 0.22 -0.94 10.59
CA ASN A 117 0.99 -1.68 9.58
C ASN A 117 0.71 -1.23 8.13
N THR A 118 -0.11 -0.19 7.92
CA THR A 118 -0.35 0.32 6.54
C THR A 118 0.91 1.00 6.01
N PRO A 119 1.45 0.58 4.85
CA PRO A 119 2.60 1.25 4.24
C PRO A 119 2.25 2.69 3.85
N ILE A 120 3.07 3.64 4.30
CA ILE A 120 2.88 5.06 3.99
C ILE A 120 4.14 5.60 3.32
N LEU A 121 3.98 6.24 2.16
CA LEU A 121 4.99 7.05 1.51
C LEU A 121 4.67 8.53 1.75
N PHE A 122 5.51 9.16 2.55
CA PHE A 122 5.41 10.58 2.87
C PHE A 122 6.26 11.39 1.89
N GLN A 123 5.67 12.36 1.23
CA GLN A 123 6.34 13.17 0.22
C GLN A 123 6.33 14.63 0.63
N SER A 124 7.46 15.30 0.53
CA SER A 124 7.54 16.74 0.80
C SER A 124 8.66 17.42 0.04
N LYS A 125 8.51 18.72 -0.22
CA LYS A 125 9.62 19.58 -0.61
C LYS A 125 10.39 20.08 0.61
N ASN A 126 9.79 20.06 1.80
CA ASN A 126 10.44 20.48 3.03
C ASN A 126 11.20 19.30 3.65
N LEU A 127 12.54 19.39 3.64
CA LEU A 127 13.43 18.38 4.22
C LEU A 127 13.40 18.35 5.76
N GLU A 128 12.95 19.42 6.41
CA GLU A 128 12.85 19.46 7.88
C GLU A 128 11.84 18.44 8.42
N LEU A 129 10.83 18.07 7.59
CA LEU A 129 9.85 17.06 7.96
C LEU A 129 10.39 15.62 7.89
N LYS A 130 11.61 15.43 7.34
CA LYS A 130 12.16 14.09 7.12
C LYS A 130 12.39 13.32 8.41
N GLU A 131 13.06 13.92 9.39
CA GLU A 131 13.38 13.26 10.64
C GLU A 131 12.12 12.85 11.41
N GLU A 132 11.10 13.73 11.46
CA GLU A 132 9.84 13.42 12.11
C GLU A 132 9.08 12.31 11.38
N ALA A 133 9.00 12.36 10.04
CA ALA A 133 8.37 11.31 9.24
C ALA A 133 9.05 9.96 9.44
N GLU A 134 10.40 9.91 9.38
CA GLU A 134 11.17 8.68 9.57
C GLU A 134 11.05 8.15 11.01
N SER A 135 10.96 9.03 12.03
CA SER A 135 10.69 8.63 13.41
C SER A 135 9.33 7.97 13.61
N LEU A 136 8.36 8.32 12.79
CA LEU A 136 7.05 7.66 12.72
C LEU A 136 7.10 6.34 11.92
N GLY A 137 8.27 5.90 11.46
CA GLY A 137 8.44 4.65 10.72
C GLY A 137 7.92 4.69 9.28
N VAL A 138 7.61 5.87 8.73
CA VAL A 138 7.16 6.01 7.33
C VAL A 138 8.33 6.36 6.41
N ARG A 139 8.23 5.97 5.14
CA ARG A 139 9.26 6.29 4.16
C ARG A 139 9.09 7.71 3.67
N PHE A 140 10.11 8.54 3.87
CA PHE A 140 10.19 9.90 3.33
C PHE A 140 10.74 9.91 1.90
N LEU A 141 10.17 10.78 1.05
CA LEU A 141 10.64 11.00 -0.32
C LEU A 141 10.57 12.49 -0.66
N HIS A 142 11.71 13.05 -1.08
CA HIS A 142 11.76 14.45 -1.49
C HIS A 142 11.11 14.62 -2.87
N LYS A 143 10.18 15.58 -3.02
CA LYS A 143 9.42 15.79 -4.27
C LYS A 143 10.28 16.26 -5.47
N GLU A 144 11.49 16.73 -5.21
CA GLU A 144 12.44 17.16 -6.23
C GLU A 144 13.57 16.13 -6.48
N ASP A 145 13.43 14.92 -5.92
CA ASP A 145 14.36 13.83 -6.20
C ASP A 145 14.27 13.45 -7.70
N THR A 146 15.39 13.40 -8.36
CA THR A 146 15.48 13.04 -9.79
C THR A 146 14.97 11.62 -10.07
N ALA A 147 15.04 10.74 -9.07
CA ALA A 147 14.54 9.37 -9.13
C ALA A 147 13.14 9.19 -8.54
N LEU A 148 12.40 10.29 -8.29
CA LEU A 148 11.10 10.29 -7.61
C LEU A 148 10.16 9.19 -8.11
N TYR A 149 9.91 9.15 -9.42
CA TYR A 149 8.97 8.18 -10.02
C TYR A 149 9.45 6.74 -9.90
N LYS A 150 10.75 6.50 -10.02
CA LYS A 150 11.35 5.18 -9.81
C LYS A 150 11.14 4.73 -8.36
N ARG A 151 11.41 5.60 -7.39
CA ARG A 151 11.25 5.30 -5.96
C ARG A 151 9.78 5.07 -5.56
N ILE A 152 8.83 5.78 -6.19
CA ILE A 152 7.40 5.51 -6.02
C ILE A 152 7.06 4.11 -6.55
N ALA A 153 7.54 3.75 -7.73
CA ALA A 153 7.31 2.42 -8.30
C ALA A 153 7.92 1.31 -7.43
N GLU A 154 9.14 1.49 -6.93
CA GLU A 154 9.80 0.58 -5.98
C GLU A 154 8.97 0.43 -4.69
N PHE A 155 8.44 1.53 -4.15
CA PHE A 155 7.60 1.48 -2.95
C PHE A 155 6.34 0.63 -3.17
N VAL A 156 5.67 0.79 -4.33
CA VAL A 156 4.49 -0.02 -4.68
C VAL A 156 4.85 -1.49 -4.73
N VAL A 157 5.96 -1.84 -5.37
CA VAL A 157 6.40 -3.24 -5.52
C VAL A 157 6.81 -3.84 -4.17
N ASP A 158 7.66 -3.13 -3.41
CA ASP A 158 8.35 -3.69 -2.24
C ASP A 158 7.51 -3.59 -0.95
N LYS A 159 6.75 -2.51 -0.78
CA LYS A 159 6.04 -2.22 0.47
C LYS A 159 4.56 -2.49 0.40
N MET A 160 3.95 -2.31 -0.77
CA MET A 160 2.52 -2.58 -0.95
C MET A 160 2.24 -4.03 -1.40
N GLY A 161 3.27 -4.88 -1.45
CA GLY A 161 3.13 -6.31 -1.72
C GLY A 161 2.85 -6.67 -3.19
N PHE A 162 3.09 -5.76 -4.15
CA PHE A 162 2.91 -6.05 -5.58
C PHE A 162 4.07 -6.87 -6.17
N GLY A 163 5.22 -6.89 -5.49
CA GLY A 163 6.37 -7.71 -5.84
C GLY A 163 6.32 -9.13 -5.27
N ASP A 164 7.46 -9.79 -5.31
CA ASP A 164 7.65 -11.07 -4.65
C ASP A 164 7.54 -10.92 -3.13
N PHE A 165 7.11 -11.97 -2.45
CA PHE A 165 7.24 -12.02 -1.01
C PHE A 165 8.67 -12.37 -0.64
N ILE A 166 9.32 -11.50 0.12
CA ILE A 166 10.69 -11.71 0.59
C ILE A 166 10.64 -12.04 2.08
N PHE A 167 10.93 -13.30 2.40
CA PHE A 167 11.13 -13.72 3.79
C PHE A 167 12.44 -13.12 4.29
N ARG A 168 12.40 -12.41 5.41
CA ARG A 168 13.56 -11.74 6.00
C ARG A 168 13.80 -12.20 7.42
N SER A 169 15.07 -12.26 7.81
CA SER A 169 15.45 -12.40 9.22
C SER A 169 15.11 -11.11 9.98
N LYS A 170 15.28 -11.12 11.30
CA LYS A 170 15.14 -9.91 12.15
C LYS A 170 16.16 -8.84 11.77
N GLU A 171 17.30 -9.22 11.29
CA GLU A 171 18.40 -8.36 10.83
C GLU A 171 18.12 -7.78 9.44
N GLY A 172 17.06 -8.24 8.76
CA GLY A 172 16.62 -7.74 7.45
C GLY A 172 17.20 -8.52 6.27
N GLU A 173 17.98 -9.58 6.51
CA GLU A 173 18.56 -10.43 5.46
C GLU A 173 17.47 -11.27 4.76
N GLU A 174 17.60 -11.44 3.45
CA GLU A 174 16.71 -12.29 2.67
C GLU A 174 17.03 -13.77 2.95
N VAL A 175 16.03 -14.51 3.45
CA VAL A 175 16.18 -15.95 3.73
C VAL A 175 15.43 -16.82 2.72
N ALA A 176 14.39 -16.30 2.08
CA ALA A 176 13.66 -16.96 1.01
C ALA A 176 12.85 -15.93 0.21
N ARG A 177 12.44 -16.31 -1.01
CA ARG A 177 11.63 -15.46 -1.91
C ARG A 177 10.56 -16.31 -2.59
N ALA A 178 9.36 -15.73 -2.70
CA ALA A 178 8.22 -16.35 -3.36
C ALA A 178 7.59 -15.38 -4.36
N SER A 179 7.49 -15.77 -5.60
CA SER A 179 6.84 -15.02 -6.68
C SER A 179 5.38 -15.42 -6.86
N THR A 180 5.06 -16.67 -6.56
CA THR A 180 3.73 -17.28 -6.70
C THR A 180 3.19 -17.79 -5.36
N LEU A 181 1.88 -18.07 -5.28
CA LEU A 181 1.27 -18.65 -4.09
C LEU A 181 1.86 -20.04 -3.76
N THR A 182 2.14 -20.84 -4.78
CA THR A 182 2.76 -22.18 -4.61
C THR A 182 4.14 -22.08 -3.98
N GLU A 183 4.98 -21.18 -4.48
CA GLU A 183 6.30 -20.91 -3.91
C GLU A 183 6.19 -20.35 -2.48
N PHE A 184 5.23 -19.49 -2.22
CA PHE A 184 4.99 -18.94 -0.88
C PHE A 184 4.67 -20.04 0.14
N ILE A 185 3.80 -20.98 -0.21
CA ILE A 185 3.48 -22.14 0.63
C ILE A 185 4.74 -23.01 0.84
N GLY A 186 5.54 -23.22 -0.21
CA GLY A 186 6.81 -23.93 -0.11
C GLY A 186 7.78 -23.23 0.86
N CYS A 187 7.95 -21.93 0.72
CA CYS A 187 8.81 -21.13 1.59
C CYS A 187 8.35 -21.14 3.05
N LEU A 188 7.03 -21.04 3.32
CA LEU A 188 6.48 -21.10 4.68
C LEU A 188 6.86 -22.39 5.43
N ARG A 189 7.02 -23.52 4.70
CA ARG A 189 7.36 -24.81 5.30
C ARG A 189 8.82 -24.92 5.71
N VAL A 190 9.70 -24.17 5.07
CA VAL A 190 11.17 -24.30 5.25
C VAL A 190 11.81 -23.04 5.84
N ALA A 191 11.09 -21.90 5.86
CA ALA A 191 11.62 -20.67 6.42
C ALA A 191 11.85 -20.79 7.94
N PRO A 192 12.90 -20.16 8.48
CA PRO A 192 13.14 -20.09 9.92
C PRO A 192 11.93 -19.54 10.66
N ILE A 193 11.60 -20.13 11.82
CA ILE A 193 10.42 -19.73 12.61
C ILE A 193 10.48 -18.25 13.01
N GLU A 194 11.67 -17.70 13.23
CA GLU A 194 11.88 -16.29 13.56
C GLU A 194 11.44 -15.39 12.40
N SER A 195 11.74 -15.78 11.15
CA SER A 195 11.29 -15.06 9.96
C SER A 195 9.77 -15.11 9.81
N VAL A 196 9.18 -16.30 10.00
CA VAL A 196 7.72 -16.46 9.93
C VAL A 196 7.04 -15.60 10.99
N THR A 197 7.51 -15.64 12.23
CA THR A 197 6.98 -14.85 13.35
C THR A 197 7.14 -13.35 13.09
N TYR A 198 8.29 -12.92 12.56
CA TYR A 198 8.55 -11.53 12.20
C TYR A 198 7.52 -11.00 11.19
N HIS A 199 7.23 -11.78 10.14
CA HIS A 199 6.27 -11.38 9.11
C HIS A 199 4.82 -11.49 9.58
N ALA A 200 4.47 -12.54 10.33
CA ALA A 200 3.13 -12.75 10.87
C ALA A 200 2.72 -11.60 11.81
N SER A 201 3.57 -11.25 12.79
CA SER A 201 3.29 -10.17 13.75
C SER A 201 3.12 -8.79 13.12
N ARG A 202 3.58 -8.60 11.89
CA ARG A 202 3.46 -7.35 11.12
C ARG A 202 2.41 -7.41 10.01
N ASN A 203 1.61 -8.46 9.98
CA ASN A 203 0.55 -8.64 8.99
C ASN A 203 1.03 -8.67 7.52
N HIS A 204 2.33 -8.96 7.28
CA HIS A 204 2.92 -8.95 5.95
C HIS A 204 2.32 -10.02 5.04
N PHE A 205 1.99 -11.20 5.58
CA PHE A 205 1.38 -12.29 4.82
C PHE A 205 0.00 -11.92 4.28
N SER A 206 -0.90 -11.46 5.16
CA SER A 206 -2.24 -11.03 4.77
C SER A 206 -2.19 -9.88 3.77
N HIS A 207 -1.26 -8.93 3.96
CA HIS A 207 -1.08 -7.81 3.05
C HIS A 207 -0.69 -8.28 1.64
N TRP A 208 0.31 -9.16 1.52
CA TRP A 208 0.76 -9.72 0.24
C TRP A 208 -0.31 -10.57 -0.46
N LEU A 209 -1.06 -11.36 0.30
CA LEU A 209 -2.16 -12.17 -0.23
C LEU A 209 -3.31 -11.31 -0.77
N ARG A 210 -3.64 -10.20 -0.10
CA ARG A 210 -4.66 -9.25 -0.57
C ARG A 210 -4.32 -8.67 -1.94
N THR A 211 -3.06 -8.31 -2.16
CA THR A 211 -2.64 -7.77 -3.46
C THR A 211 -2.68 -8.81 -4.57
N ARG A 212 -2.85 -10.09 -4.23
CA ARG A 212 -3.04 -11.21 -5.14
C ARG A 212 -4.47 -11.69 -5.26
N THR A 213 -5.41 -10.93 -4.69
CA THR A 213 -6.83 -11.25 -4.68
C THR A 213 -7.21 -12.54 -3.93
N GLU A 214 -6.30 -13.01 -3.05
CA GLU A 214 -6.52 -14.16 -2.17
C GLU A 214 -7.17 -13.70 -0.85
N PHE A 215 -8.34 -13.06 -0.94
CA PHE A 215 -8.97 -12.34 0.17
C PHE A 215 -9.34 -13.26 1.34
N SER A 216 -9.90 -14.43 1.04
CA SER A 216 -10.28 -15.42 2.06
C SER A 216 -9.08 -15.91 2.85
N LEU A 217 -7.98 -16.25 2.16
CA LEU A 217 -6.74 -16.68 2.79
C LEU A 217 -6.09 -15.54 3.59
N ALA A 218 -6.10 -14.34 3.03
CA ALA A 218 -5.59 -13.15 3.70
C ALA A 218 -6.32 -12.85 5.01
N ALA A 219 -7.64 -13.04 5.04
CA ALA A 219 -8.45 -12.84 6.25
C ALA A 219 -8.09 -13.86 7.35
N GLN A 220 -7.83 -15.12 6.99
CA GLN A 220 -7.43 -16.16 7.94
C GLN A 220 -6.02 -15.96 8.50
N MET A 221 -5.13 -15.26 7.78
CA MET A 221 -3.74 -15.01 8.19
C MET A 221 -3.55 -13.66 8.92
N ARG A 222 -4.62 -12.97 9.25
CA ARG A 222 -4.55 -11.80 10.15
C ARG A 222 -4.33 -12.26 11.59
N PRO A 223 -3.44 -11.59 12.34
CA PRO A 223 -3.26 -11.85 13.76
C PRO A 223 -4.50 -11.47 14.56
#